data_88f11941338a818eee267dfd276c1b55
#
_entry.id   88f11941338a818eee267dfd276c1b55
#
_cell.length_a   1.000
_cell.length_b   1.000
_cell.length_c   1.000
_cell.angle_alpha   90.00
_cell.angle_beta   90.00
_cell.angle_gamma   90.00
#
_symmetry.space_group_name_H-M   'P 1'
#
loop_
_entity.id
_entity.type
_entity.pdbx_description
1 polymer ?
#
loop_
_entity_poly.entity_id
_entity_poly.type
_entity_poly.pdbx_seq_one_letter_code
_entity_poly.pdbx_strand_id
1 'polypeptide(L)'
;MNKLLLPTSLVGSYAQPDWLINRQKLADRFPPRIRARELWRVAPEFIGEAQDDATTIAIRDQERAGLDIITDGEQRRESYSNRFATALEGVDIDNPGTALDRSGHPNPVPRIVGKIRRKQPVQVRDLQFLRANTDRTIKITVPGPFTMSQQAQNDFYKDDQEMVLDYAAAVNAEIKDLFAAGADIVQIDEPYMQARPEKARKYGLRGLEAALDGGQGHDCNPHLFRLRRHHPRAAERLFVSARIGRVTCATGINRDCTVQS
;
A
#
# COMPACT_ATOMS: atom_id res chain seq x y z
N MET A 1 3.84 -16.45 -24.94
CA MET A 1 3.14 -15.31 -24.29
C MET A 1 3.54 -14.03 -24.99
N ASN A 2 2.60 -13.32 -25.63
CA ASN A 2 2.88 -11.98 -26.16
C ASN A 2 3.20 -11.06 -24.97
N LYS A 3 4.43 -10.55 -24.89
CA LYS A 3 4.78 -9.52 -23.91
C LYS A 3 4.00 -8.27 -24.27
N LEU A 4 3.02 -7.88 -23.43
CA LEU A 4 2.39 -6.58 -23.53
C LEU A 4 3.46 -5.49 -23.36
N LEU A 5 3.57 -4.58 -24.33
CA LEU A 5 4.61 -3.57 -24.32
C LEU A 5 4.36 -2.52 -23.23
N LEU A 6 3.08 -2.17 -23.01
CA LEU A 6 2.61 -1.17 -22.05
C LEU A 6 1.33 -1.67 -21.37
N PRO A 7 1.41 -2.59 -20.38
CA PRO A 7 0.23 -3.10 -19.71
C PRO A 7 -0.46 -2.00 -18.90
N THR A 8 -1.78 -1.99 -18.98
CA THR A 8 -2.65 -1.02 -18.31
C THR A 8 -3.14 -1.54 -16.97
N SER A 9 -3.25 -0.67 -15.96
CA SER A 9 -3.73 -1.00 -14.62
C SER A 9 -4.23 0.23 -13.87
N LEU A 10 -5.12 0.05 -12.90
CA LEU A 10 -5.38 1.09 -11.92
C LEU A 10 -4.12 1.38 -11.10
N VAL A 11 -3.91 2.65 -10.76
CA VAL A 11 -2.78 3.05 -9.91
C VAL A 11 -3.10 2.85 -8.43
N GLY A 12 -4.35 3.10 -8.03
CA GLY A 12 -4.81 3.02 -6.65
C GLY A 12 -6.27 2.61 -6.57
N SER A 13 -7.00 3.20 -5.59
CA SER A 13 -8.40 2.88 -5.36
C SER A 13 -9.30 3.15 -6.57
N TYR A 14 -10.25 2.25 -6.78
CA TYR A 14 -11.43 2.46 -7.62
C TYR A 14 -12.54 3.11 -6.77
N ALA A 15 -13.44 3.83 -7.42
CA ALA A 15 -14.53 4.49 -6.72
C ALA A 15 -15.43 3.47 -6.02
N GLN A 16 -15.52 3.56 -4.69
CA GLN A 16 -16.44 2.73 -3.92
C GLN A 16 -17.89 3.14 -4.21
N PRO A 17 -18.85 2.19 -4.28
CA PRO A 17 -20.26 2.53 -4.48
C PRO A 17 -20.84 3.40 -3.36
N ASP A 18 -21.79 4.29 -3.70
CA ASP A 18 -22.43 5.19 -2.72
C ASP A 18 -23.26 4.44 -1.67
N TRP A 19 -23.74 3.25 -1.99
CA TRP A 19 -24.42 2.39 -1.02
C TRP A 19 -23.47 1.76 -0.01
N LEU A 20 -22.17 1.64 -0.33
CA LEU A 20 -21.15 1.07 0.56
C LEU A 20 -20.53 2.13 1.48
N ILE A 21 -20.15 3.30 0.94
CA ILE A 21 -19.41 4.32 1.70
C ILE A 21 -20.13 5.69 1.68
N ASN A 22 -20.07 6.40 2.80
CA ASN A 22 -20.60 7.76 2.89
C ASN A 22 -19.57 8.77 2.36
N ARG A 23 -19.73 9.16 1.08
CA ARG A 23 -18.82 10.09 0.40
C ARG A 23 -18.85 11.49 1.01
N GLN A 24 -19.97 11.96 1.54
CA GLN A 24 -20.07 13.27 2.17
C GLN A 24 -19.16 13.31 3.42
N LYS A 25 -19.31 12.31 4.32
CA LYS A 25 -18.45 12.20 5.48
C LYS A 25 -16.96 12.03 5.13
N LEU A 26 -16.66 11.42 3.98
CA LEU A 26 -15.29 11.25 3.50
C LEU A 26 -14.74 12.55 2.90
N ALA A 27 -15.55 13.34 2.20
CA ALA A 27 -15.16 14.60 1.55
C ALA A 27 -14.83 15.70 2.56
N ASP A 28 -15.50 15.71 3.72
CA ASP A 28 -15.33 16.71 4.76
C ASP A 28 -14.07 16.50 5.63
N ARG A 29 -13.26 15.51 5.32
CA ARG A 29 -12.05 15.18 6.08
C ARG A 29 -10.89 14.75 5.20
N PHE A 30 -9.68 14.84 5.76
CA PHE A 30 -8.52 14.17 5.18
C PHE A 30 -8.73 12.65 5.12
N PRO A 31 -8.12 11.94 4.15
CA PRO A 31 -8.19 10.48 4.12
C PRO A 31 -7.80 9.91 5.49
N PRO A 32 -8.67 9.10 6.12
CA PRO A 32 -8.46 8.64 7.50
C PRO A 32 -7.20 7.77 7.59
N ARG A 33 -6.38 8.01 8.62
CA ARG A 33 -5.18 7.21 8.92
C ARG A 33 -5.43 6.15 9.98
N ILE A 34 -6.51 6.31 10.74
CA ILE A 34 -7.08 5.34 11.66
C ILE A 34 -8.37 4.76 11.09
N ARG A 35 -8.86 3.66 11.66
CA ARG A 35 -10.12 3.05 11.21
C ARG A 35 -11.26 4.04 11.40
N ALA A 36 -12.08 4.18 10.38
CA ALA A 36 -13.22 5.12 10.31
C ALA A 36 -14.50 4.34 9.95
N ARG A 37 -14.92 3.46 10.88
CA ARG A 37 -16.05 2.53 10.65
C ARG A 37 -17.37 3.25 10.36
N GLU A 38 -17.52 4.47 10.83
CA GLU A 38 -18.69 5.34 10.61
C GLU A 38 -18.83 5.82 9.16
N LEU A 39 -17.82 5.58 8.33
CA LEU A 39 -17.91 5.83 6.89
C LEU A 39 -18.71 4.77 6.13
N TRP A 40 -18.76 3.55 6.68
CA TRP A 40 -19.53 2.48 6.06
C TRP A 40 -21.04 2.69 6.27
N ARG A 41 -21.81 2.51 5.19
CA ARG A 41 -23.27 2.68 5.20
C ARG A 41 -24.01 1.37 5.46
N VAL A 42 -23.28 0.26 5.49
CA VAL A 42 -23.80 -1.08 5.68
C VAL A 42 -23.58 -1.49 7.15
N ALA A 43 -24.53 -2.21 7.73
CA ALA A 43 -24.44 -2.71 9.08
C ALA A 43 -23.22 -3.65 9.25
N PRO A 44 -22.58 -3.67 10.44
CA PRO A 44 -21.34 -4.42 10.66
C PRO A 44 -21.42 -5.90 10.28
N GLU A 45 -22.55 -6.56 10.50
CA GLU A 45 -22.80 -7.97 10.18
C GLU A 45 -22.79 -8.26 8.69
N PHE A 46 -23.11 -7.28 7.82
CA PHE A 46 -23.17 -7.42 6.35
C PHE A 46 -21.99 -6.77 5.64
N ILE A 47 -21.11 -6.08 6.37
CA ILE A 47 -20.04 -5.29 5.73
C ILE A 47 -19.10 -6.16 4.88
N GLY A 48 -18.82 -7.38 5.31
CA GLY A 48 -17.95 -8.31 4.59
C GLY A 48 -18.52 -8.69 3.22
N GLU A 49 -19.80 -9.03 3.17
CA GLU A 49 -20.54 -9.37 1.95
C GLU A 49 -20.62 -8.16 1.02
N ALA A 50 -21.01 -7.00 1.55
CA ALA A 50 -21.08 -5.78 0.78
C ALA A 50 -19.75 -5.35 0.16
N GLN A 51 -18.65 -5.57 0.87
CA GLN A 51 -17.30 -5.33 0.35
C GLN A 51 -16.90 -6.35 -0.72
N ASP A 52 -17.35 -7.60 -0.64
CA ASP A 52 -17.18 -8.61 -1.68
C ASP A 52 -17.92 -8.22 -2.96
N ASP A 53 -19.17 -7.79 -2.83
CA ASP A 53 -19.99 -7.32 -3.96
C ASP A 53 -19.35 -6.10 -4.63
N ALA A 54 -18.91 -5.11 -3.86
CA ALA A 54 -18.25 -3.92 -4.39
C ALA A 54 -16.92 -4.28 -5.08
N THR A 55 -16.17 -5.25 -4.55
CA THR A 55 -14.94 -5.73 -5.18
C THR A 55 -15.25 -6.43 -6.50
N THR A 56 -16.30 -7.23 -6.56
CA THR A 56 -16.77 -7.89 -7.81
C THR A 56 -17.13 -6.86 -8.87
N ILE A 57 -17.85 -5.80 -8.49
CA ILE A 57 -18.18 -4.68 -9.40
C ILE A 57 -16.89 -4.02 -9.91
N ALA A 58 -15.96 -3.69 -9.03
CA ALA A 58 -14.70 -3.06 -9.40
C ALA A 58 -13.86 -3.94 -10.35
N ILE A 59 -13.83 -5.26 -10.14
CA ILE A 59 -13.16 -6.20 -11.05
C ILE A 59 -13.81 -6.18 -12.43
N ARG A 60 -15.14 -6.31 -12.49
CA ARG A 60 -15.90 -6.33 -13.76
C ARG A 60 -15.77 -5.04 -14.55
N ASP A 61 -15.77 -3.90 -13.88
CA ASP A 61 -15.59 -2.61 -14.55
C ASP A 61 -14.17 -2.48 -15.15
N GLN A 62 -13.14 -2.94 -14.45
CA GLN A 62 -11.77 -2.98 -14.95
C GLN A 62 -11.64 -3.92 -16.17
N GLU A 63 -12.24 -5.10 -16.10
CA GLU A 63 -12.25 -6.07 -17.21
C GLU A 63 -12.97 -5.51 -18.44
N ARG A 64 -14.14 -4.88 -18.26
CA ARG A 64 -14.93 -4.24 -19.35
C ARG A 64 -14.20 -3.04 -19.95
N ALA A 65 -13.45 -2.30 -19.14
CA ALA A 65 -12.57 -1.23 -19.62
C ALA A 65 -11.34 -1.73 -20.37
N GLY A 66 -11.10 -3.05 -20.42
CA GLY A 66 -9.99 -3.66 -21.12
C GLY A 66 -8.65 -3.52 -20.42
N LEU A 67 -8.62 -3.32 -19.08
CA LEU A 67 -7.36 -3.27 -18.34
C LEU A 67 -6.66 -4.63 -18.35
N ASP A 68 -5.35 -4.62 -18.50
CA ASP A 68 -4.52 -5.84 -18.57
C ASP A 68 -4.26 -6.44 -17.19
N ILE A 69 -4.13 -5.60 -16.17
CA ILE A 69 -3.83 -5.96 -14.79
C ILE A 69 -4.97 -5.48 -13.91
N ILE A 70 -5.61 -6.40 -13.21
CA ILE A 70 -6.79 -6.16 -12.38
C ILE A 70 -6.40 -6.02 -10.91
N THR A 71 -7.11 -5.16 -10.18
CA THR A 71 -6.93 -4.93 -8.74
C THR A 71 -8.24 -5.16 -7.98
N ASP A 72 -8.16 -5.30 -6.64
CA ASP A 72 -9.32 -5.32 -5.75
C ASP A 72 -10.05 -3.96 -5.65
N GLY A 73 -9.51 -2.93 -6.32
CA GLY A 73 -10.03 -1.57 -6.27
C GLY A 73 -9.96 -0.93 -4.88
N GLU A 74 -9.30 -1.56 -3.91
CA GLU A 74 -9.21 -1.12 -2.50
C GLU A 74 -10.60 -0.98 -1.84
N GLN A 75 -11.58 -1.77 -2.27
CA GLN A 75 -12.98 -1.61 -1.86
C GLN A 75 -13.22 -1.86 -0.36
N ARG A 76 -12.28 -2.52 0.32
CA ARG A 76 -12.37 -2.87 1.75
C ARG A 76 -11.66 -1.88 2.68
N ARG A 77 -11.23 -0.73 2.18
CA ARG A 77 -10.42 0.24 2.91
C ARG A 77 -11.10 1.60 2.94
N GLU A 78 -11.11 2.25 4.09
CA GLU A 78 -11.49 3.66 4.21
C GLU A 78 -10.39 4.57 3.64
N SER A 79 -9.14 4.07 3.68
CA SER A 79 -7.96 4.70 3.08
C SER A 79 -6.89 3.62 2.84
N TYR A 80 -6.00 3.86 1.89
CA TYR A 80 -5.03 2.86 1.43
C TYR A 80 -4.12 2.30 2.54
N SER A 81 -3.78 3.09 3.56
CA SER A 81 -2.82 2.69 4.60
C SER A 81 -3.45 2.27 5.93
N ASN A 82 -4.65 2.80 6.26
CA ASN A 82 -5.20 2.69 7.60
C ASN A 82 -5.49 1.24 8.02
N ARG A 83 -5.98 0.41 7.11
CA ARG A 83 -6.30 -0.97 7.41
C ARG A 83 -5.06 -1.78 7.78
N PHE A 84 -3.97 -1.65 7.03
CA PHE A 84 -2.73 -2.37 7.32
C PHE A 84 -2.06 -1.83 8.59
N ALA A 85 -1.87 -0.51 8.68
CA ALA A 85 -1.20 0.13 9.81
C ALA A 85 -1.89 -0.15 11.15
N THR A 86 -3.23 -0.23 11.17
CA THR A 86 -4.01 -0.48 12.41
C THR A 86 -4.23 -1.96 12.71
N ALA A 87 -3.78 -2.87 11.86
CA ALA A 87 -3.84 -4.32 12.09
C ALA A 87 -2.59 -4.88 12.78
N LEU A 88 -1.58 -4.04 13.00
CA LEU A 88 -0.31 -4.43 13.60
C LEU A 88 -0.36 -4.33 15.13
N GLU A 89 0.44 -5.17 15.82
CA GLU A 89 0.72 -4.99 17.24
C GLU A 89 1.57 -3.75 17.49
N GLY A 90 1.54 -3.25 18.72
CA GLY A 90 2.26 -2.06 19.14
C GLY A 90 1.55 -0.75 18.80
N VAL A 91 0.36 -0.84 18.19
CA VAL A 91 -0.46 0.30 17.77
C VAL A 91 -1.66 0.47 18.70
N ASP A 92 -1.78 1.64 19.32
CA ASP A 92 -2.98 2.05 20.05
C ASP A 92 -3.94 2.74 19.08
N ILE A 93 -5.05 2.06 18.77
CA ILE A 93 -6.10 2.55 17.86
C ILE A 93 -7.21 3.29 18.59
N ASP A 94 -7.32 3.10 19.90
CA ASP A 94 -8.39 3.67 20.74
C ASP A 94 -8.00 5.11 21.19
N ASN A 95 -6.70 5.36 21.35
CA ASN A 95 -6.15 6.66 21.68
C ASN A 95 -5.22 7.15 20.57
N PRO A 96 -5.78 7.65 19.46
CA PRO A 96 -4.98 8.06 18.31
C PRO A 96 -4.03 9.20 18.65
N GLY A 97 -2.87 9.18 18.00
CA GLY A 97 -1.91 10.28 18.03
C GLY A 97 -2.21 11.33 16.96
N THR A 98 -1.28 12.27 16.80
CA THR A 98 -1.35 13.32 15.78
C THR A 98 -0.04 13.39 15.02
N ALA A 99 -0.10 13.44 13.69
CA ALA A 99 1.04 13.73 12.84
C ALA A 99 0.66 14.72 11.74
N LEU A 100 1.66 15.44 11.23
CA LEU A 100 1.45 16.34 10.10
C LEU A 100 1.30 15.56 8.81
N ASP A 101 0.28 15.86 8.02
CA ASP A 101 0.12 15.34 6.68
C ASP A 101 1.18 15.88 5.71
N ARG A 102 1.07 15.57 4.42
CA ARG A 102 2.01 16.04 3.40
C ARG A 102 1.93 17.55 3.16
N SER A 103 0.83 18.17 3.54
CA SER A 103 0.58 19.61 3.40
C SER A 103 0.87 20.39 4.68
N GLY A 104 1.29 19.70 5.77
CA GLY A 104 1.63 20.31 7.05
C GLY A 104 0.44 20.48 8.01
N HIS A 105 -0.71 19.88 7.71
CA HIS A 105 -1.87 19.94 8.61
C HIS A 105 -1.87 18.77 9.60
N PRO A 106 -2.28 18.98 10.85
CA PRO A 106 -2.40 17.91 11.83
C PRO A 106 -3.53 16.97 11.44
N ASN A 107 -3.27 15.67 11.52
CA ASN A 107 -4.22 14.61 11.20
C ASN A 107 -4.15 13.51 12.27
N PRO A 108 -5.29 12.96 12.73
CA PRO A 108 -5.28 11.79 13.60
C PRO A 108 -4.59 10.60 12.92
N VAL A 109 -3.66 9.97 13.63
CA VAL A 109 -2.84 8.87 13.12
C VAL A 109 -2.73 7.74 14.15
N PRO A 110 -2.32 6.52 13.75
CA PRO A 110 -1.98 5.47 14.69
C PRO A 110 -0.92 5.93 15.69
N ARG A 111 -1.11 5.61 16.97
CA ARG A 111 -0.15 5.90 18.04
C ARG A 111 0.65 4.64 18.34
N ILE A 112 1.97 4.74 18.25
CA ILE A 112 2.87 3.60 18.45
C ILE A 112 3.31 3.58 19.92
N VAL A 113 2.80 2.61 20.67
CA VAL A 113 3.02 2.44 22.11
C VAL A 113 3.80 1.18 22.47
N GLY A 114 4.16 0.40 21.47
CA GLY A 114 4.90 -0.84 21.63
C GLY A 114 5.62 -1.26 20.36
N LYS A 115 6.34 -2.39 20.40
CA LYS A 115 7.05 -2.90 19.23
C LYS A 115 6.06 -3.33 18.13
N ILE A 116 6.24 -2.77 16.93
CA ILE A 116 5.43 -3.11 15.77
C ILE A 116 5.72 -4.55 15.34
N ARG A 117 4.65 -5.34 15.20
CA ARG A 117 4.70 -6.72 14.71
C ARG A 117 3.44 -7.06 13.94
N ARG A 118 3.59 -7.86 12.88
CA ARG A 118 2.48 -8.45 12.16
C ARG A 118 2.19 -9.84 12.75
N LYS A 119 1.01 -10.01 13.36
CA LYS A 119 0.56 -11.32 13.90
C LYS A 119 -0.01 -12.26 12.85
N GLN A 120 -0.72 -11.69 11.89
CA GLN A 120 -1.49 -12.45 10.89
C GLN A 120 -1.53 -11.70 9.57
N PRO A 121 -1.81 -12.40 8.45
CA PRO A 121 -2.03 -11.78 7.15
C PRO A 121 -3.16 -10.74 7.22
N VAL A 122 -2.96 -9.61 6.54
CA VAL A 122 -3.92 -8.49 6.55
C VAL A 122 -4.74 -8.43 5.27
N GLN A 123 -4.10 -8.69 4.13
CA GLN A 123 -4.69 -8.51 2.79
C GLN A 123 -4.76 -9.83 1.99
N VAL A 124 -4.24 -10.93 2.52
CA VAL A 124 -4.24 -12.23 1.83
C VAL A 124 -5.65 -12.67 1.45
N ARG A 125 -6.64 -12.49 2.34
CA ARG A 125 -8.05 -12.78 2.04
C ARG A 125 -8.56 -11.95 0.85
N ASP A 126 -8.19 -10.68 0.77
CA ASP A 126 -8.61 -9.77 -0.31
C ASP A 126 -8.01 -10.22 -1.64
N LEU A 127 -6.73 -10.63 -1.63
CA LEU A 127 -6.06 -11.19 -2.78
C LEU A 127 -6.70 -12.51 -3.24
N GLN A 128 -7.00 -13.42 -2.33
CA GLN A 128 -7.65 -14.69 -2.64
C GLN A 128 -9.03 -14.46 -3.29
N PHE A 129 -9.78 -13.49 -2.77
CA PHE A 129 -11.05 -13.10 -3.38
C PHE A 129 -10.85 -12.52 -4.78
N LEU A 130 -9.86 -11.62 -4.96
CA LEU A 130 -9.51 -11.07 -6.27
C LEU A 130 -9.15 -12.20 -7.25
N ARG A 131 -8.28 -13.13 -6.85
CA ARG A 131 -7.87 -14.27 -7.70
C ARG A 131 -9.03 -15.18 -8.09
N ALA A 132 -9.97 -15.41 -7.20
CA ALA A 132 -11.15 -16.24 -7.45
C ALA A 132 -12.14 -15.60 -8.44
N ASN A 133 -12.05 -14.30 -8.68
CA ASN A 133 -13.00 -13.54 -9.49
C ASN A 133 -12.45 -13.06 -10.84
N THR A 134 -11.21 -13.37 -11.20
CA THR A 134 -10.63 -13.03 -12.51
C THR A 134 -9.48 -13.98 -12.88
N ASP A 135 -9.37 -14.29 -14.16
CA ASP A 135 -8.27 -15.07 -14.75
C ASP A 135 -7.13 -14.17 -15.27
N ARG A 136 -7.28 -12.85 -15.18
CA ARG A 136 -6.25 -11.92 -15.63
C ARG A 136 -5.10 -11.82 -14.63
N THR A 137 -4.01 -11.17 -15.05
CA THR A 137 -2.93 -10.77 -14.14
C THR A 137 -3.49 -9.89 -13.05
N ILE A 138 -3.17 -10.20 -11.79
CA ILE A 138 -3.68 -9.45 -10.64
C ILE A 138 -2.59 -8.69 -9.91
N LYS A 139 -2.98 -7.55 -9.36
CA LYS A 139 -2.12 -6.70 -8.54
C LYS A 139 -2.82 -6.30 -7.25
N ILE A 140 -2.09 -6.40 -6.13
CA ILE A 140 -2.55 -5.88 -4.84
C ILE A 140 -1.59 -4.81 -4.33
N THR A 141 -2.14 -3.81 -3.63
CA THR A 141 -1.37 -2.67 -3.10
C THR A 141 -1.21 -2.77 -1.60
N VAL A 142 0.03 -2.60 -1.11
CA VAL A 142 0.37 -2.50 0.32
C VAL A 142 0.98 -1.13 0.62
N PRO A 143 0.76 -0.55 1.81
CA PRO A 143 1.43 0.69 2.19
C PRO A 143 2.91 0.41 2.47
N GLY A 144 3.77 1.34 2.08
CA GLY A 144 5.19 1.23 2.34
C GLY A 144 5.58 1.59 3.79
N PRO A 145 6.69 1.01 4.29
CA PRO A 145 7.11 1.16 5.69
C PRO A 145 7.43 2.61 6.07
N PHE A 146 8.09 3.36 5.17
CA PHE A 146 8.41 4.75 5.42
C PHE A 146 7.13 5.61 5.49
N THR A 147 6.20 5.42 4.56
CA THR A 147 4.92 6.13 4.57
C THR A 147 4.15 5.87 5.86
N MET A 148 4.06 4.62 6.32
CA MET A 148 3.38 4.31 7.58
C MET A 148 4.06 4.99 8.77
N SER A 149 5.39 5.02 8.83
CA SER A 149 6.12 5.71 9.89
C SER A 149 5.87 7.23 9.92
N GLN A 150 5.70 7.85 8.75
CA GLN A 150 5.37 9.28 8.66
C GLN A 150 3.90 9.59 8.96
N GLN A 151 3.05 8.57 8.98
CA GLN A 151 1.63 8.62 9.32
C GLN A 151 1.35 7.98 10.69
N ALA A 152 2.30 8.05 11.61
CA ALA A 152 2.18 7.52 12.96
C ALA A 152 2.76 8.53 13.96
N GLN A 153 2.24 8.53 15.19
CA GLN A 153 2.88 9.17 16.33
C GLN A 153 3.75 8.12 17.04
N ASN A 154 5.04 8.40 17.15
CA ASN A 154 5.99 7.48 17.78
C ASN A 154 6.17 7.81 19.26
N ASP A 155 5.62 7.01 20.16
CA ASP A 155 5.78 7.14 21.62
C ASP A 155 6.61 5.97 22.21
N PHE A 156 7.15 5.07 21.36
CA PHE A 156 7.85 3.86 21.83
C PHE A 156 9.31 3.79 21.37
N TYR A 157 9.56 4.01 20.06
CA TYR A 157 10.92 3.86 19.52
C TYR A 157 11.78 5.07 19.81
N LYS A 158 13.08 4.83 20.07
CA LYS A 158 14.06 5.90 20.32
C LYS A 158 14.32 6.73 19.08
N ASP A 159 14.22 6.13 17.89
CA ASP A 159 14.36 6.82 16.62
C ASP A 159 13.40 6.28 15.56
N ASP A 160 13.18 7.10 14.53
CA ASP A 160 12.29 6.78 13.42
C ASP A 160 12.83 5.63 12.56
N GLN A 161 14.14 5.37 12.55
CA GLN A 161 14.75 4.31 11.73
C GLN A 161 14.38 2.93 12.28
N GLU A 162 14.43 2.74 13.60
CA GLU A 162 14.00 1.49 14.23
C GLU A 162 12.53 1.20 13.91
N MET A 163 11.68 2.22 14.03
CA MET A 163 10.25 2.10 13.69
C MET A 163 10.04 1.71 12.23
N VAL A 164 10.75 2.34 11.30
CA VAL A 164 10.65 2.01 9.86
C VAL A 164 11.08 0.57 9.59
N LEU A 165 12.11 0.06 10.26
CA LEU A 165 12.59 -1.32 10.06
C LEU A 165 11.60 -2.35 10.59
N ASP A 166 10.93 -2.10 11.71
CA ASP A 166 9.87 -2.99 12.22
C ASP A 166 8.62 -2.95 11.31
N TYR A 167 8.25 -1.79 10.77
CA TYR A 167 7.24 -1.71 9.70
C TYR A 167 7.68 -2.48 8.45
N ALA A 168 8.95 -2.37 8.06
CA ALA A 168 9.49 -3.09 6.91
C ALA A 168 9.41 -4.61 7.08
N ALA A 169 9.70 -5.12 8.28
CA ALA A 169 9.56 -6.54 8.59
C ALA A 169 8.09 -7.01 8.47
N ALA A 170 7.13 -6.18 8.92
CA ALA A 170 5.70 -6.48 8.78
C ALA A 170 5.25 -6.49 7.30
N VAL A 171 5.70 -5.51 6.50
CA VAL A 171 5.41 -5.42 5.05
C VAL A 171 6.07 -6.58 4.31
N ASN A 172 7.30 -6.94 4.63
CA ASN A 172 8.01 -8.07 4.02
C ASN A 172 7.26 -9.40 4.23
N ALA A 173 6.80 -9.64 5.47
CA ALA A 173 6.00 -10.83 5.78
C ALA A 173 4.68 -10.85 4.99
N GLU A 174 4.00 -9.69 4.85
CA GLU A 174 2.78 -9.60 4.05
C GLU A 174 3.04 -9.87 2.57
N ILE A 175 4.12 -9.30 2.00
CA ILE A 175 4.50 -9.51 0.59
C ILE A 175 4.74 -11.00 0.31
N LYS A 176 5.45 -11.70 1.21
CA LYS A 176 5.72 -13.13 1.06
C LYS A 176 4.42 -13.95 1.07
N ASP A 177 3.51 -13.66 2.00
CA ASP A 177 2.22 -14.35 2.07
C ASP A 177 1.32 -14.02 0.88
N LEU A 178 1.36 -12.79 0.36
CA LEU A 178 0.62 -12.41 -0.84
C LEU A 178 1.11 -13.17 -2.08
N PHE A 179 2.41 -13.31 -2.28
CA PHE A 179 2.94 -14.12 -3.37
C PHE A 179 2.63 -15.61 -3.18
N ALA A 180 2.73 -16.14 -1.98
CA ALA A 180 2.34 -17.52 -1.67
C ALA A 180 0.83 -17.77 -1.92
N ALA A 181 0.00 -16.75 -1.75
CA ALA A 181 -1.44 -16.80 -2.04
C ALA A 181 -1.80 -16.55 -3.51
N GLY A 182 -0.81 -16.36 -4.41
CA GLY A 182 -1.01 -16.26 -5.85
C GLY A 182 -1.08 -14.83 -6.41
N ALA A 183 -0.48 -13.85 -5.75
CA ALA A 183 -0.30 -12.52 -6.34
C ALA A 183 0.67 -12.60 -7.54
N ASP A 184 0.29 -11.97 -8.66
CA ASP A 184 1.22 -11.77 -9.78
C ASP A 184 2.08 -10.54 -9.54
N ILE A 185 1.52 -9.50 -8.91
CA ILE A 185 2.19 -8.22 -8.64
C ILE A 185 1.78 -7.72 -7.25
N VAL A 186 2.76 -7.30 -6.46
CA VAL A 186 2.54 -6.52 -5.22
C VAL A 186 3.09 -5.11 -5.43
N GLN A 187 2.22 -4.10 -5.28
CA GLN A 187 2.60 -2.69 -5.37
C GLN A 187 2.83 -2.13 -3.97
N ILE A 188 4.00 -1.52 -3.74
CA ILE A 188 4.28 -0.78 -2.50
C ILE A 188 4.09 0.71 -2.75
N ASP A 189 3.24 1.35 -1.95
CA ASP A 189 2.97 2.80 -2.06
C ASP A 189 3.76 3.60 -1.02
N GLU A 190 4.69 4.44 -1.51
CA GLU A 190 5.54 5.31 -0.69
C GLU A 190 5.39 6.80 -1.01
N PRO A 191 4.18 7.38 -0.90
CA PRO A 191 3.95 8.79 -1.26
C PRO A 191 4.68 9.78 -0.35
N TYR A 192 5.07 9.39 0.86
CA TYR A 192 5.81 10.26 1.76
C TYR A 192 7.30 10.39 1.42
N MET A 193 7.89 9.48 0.63
CA MET A 193 9.28 9.63 0.18
C MET A 193 9.47 10.93 -0.61
N GLN A 194 8.49 11.32 -1.42
CA GLN A 194 8.51 12.59 -2.13
C GLN A 194 8.26 13.79 -1.21
N ALA A 195 7.35 13.65 -0.23
CA ALA A 195 6.99 14.73 0.67
C ALA A 195 8.06 15.00 1.75
N ARG A 196 8.91 14.02 2.05
CA ARG A 196 9.97 14.08 3.08
C ARG A 196 11.30 13.53 2.53
N PRO A 197 11.87 14.16 1.48
CA PRO A 197 13.01 13.57 0.74
C PRO A 197 14.26 13.38 1.58
N GLU A 198 14.53 14.25 2.55
CA GLU A 198 15.69 14.11 3.44
C GLU A 198 15.58 12.90 4.37
N LYS A 199 14.43 12.75 5.03
CA LYS A 199 14.16 11.57 5.87
C LYS A 199 14.14 10.30 5.02
N ALA A 200 13.58 10.35 3.81
CA ALA A 200 13.56 9.22 2.88
C ALA A 200 14.99 8.75 2.53
N ARG A 201 15.92 9.69 2.23
CA ARG A 201 17.33 9.36 2.01
C ARG A 201 18.02 8.83 3.26
N LYS A 202 17.70 9.38 4.44
CA LYS A 202 18.33 9.01 5.69
C LYS A 202 18.00 7.57 6.11
N TYR A 203 16.75 7.14 6.01
CA TYR A 203 16.30 5.82 6.46
C TYR A 203 15.15 5.20 5.66
N GLY A 204 14.43 5.97 4.84
CA GLY A 204 13.28 5.46 4.08
C GLY A 204 13.67 4.43 3.02
N LEU A 205 14.76 4.67 2.28
CA LEU A 205 15.27 3.72 1.28
C LEU A 205 15.68 2.40 1.93
N ARG A 206 16.38 2.45 3.08
CA ARG A 206 16.75 1.26 3.84
C ARG A 206 15.52 0.47 4.32
N GLY A 207 14.44 1.16 4.73
CA GLY A 207 13.18 0.53 5.07
C GLY A 207 12.54 -0.18 3.87
N LEU A 208 12.57 0.45 2.69
CA LEU A 208 12.06 -0.16 1.47
C LEU A 208 12.88 -1.39 1.06
N GLU A 209 14.21 -1.31 1.11
CA GLU A 209 15.11 -2.44 0.86
C GLU A 209 14.81 -3.61 1.81
N ALA A 210 14.66 -3.34 3.11
CA ALA A 210 14.30 -4.35 4.10
C ALA A 210 12.91 -4.97 3.86
N ALA A 211 11.94 -4.18 3.37
CA ALA A 211 10.62 -4.70 3.00
C ALA A 211 10.67 -5.62 1.77
N LEU A 212 11.68 -5.46 0.91
CA LEU A 212 11.90 -6.27 -0.29
C LEU A 212 12.85 -7.45 -0.05
N ASP A 213 13.47 -7.54 1.10
CA ASP A 213 14.49 -8.56 1.40
C ASP A 213 13.90 -9.97 1.49
N GLY A 214 14.71 -10.96 1.11
CA GLY A 214 14.38 -12.39 1.23
C GLY A 214 13.55 -12.97 0.09
N GLY A 215 13.57 -12.37 -1.08
CA GLY A 215 13.16 -13.01 -2.35
C GLY A 215 14.12 -14.14 -2.78
N GLN A 216 14.73 -14.87 -1.85
CA GLN A 216 15.46 -16.10 -2.13
C GLN A 216 14.47 -17.28 -2.13
N GLY A 217 14.12 -17.75 -3.28
CA GLY A 217 13.51 -19.05 -3.39
C GLY A 217 12.63 -19.20 -4.63
N HIS A 218 13.19 -19.94 -5.56
CA HIS A 218 12.52 -20.68 -6.60
C HIS A 218 11.56 -19.92 -7.54
N ASP A 219 12.04 -19.70 -8.75
CA ASP A 219 11.26 -19.43 -9.98
C ASP A 219 10.19 -18.31 -9.91
N CYS A 220 10.42 -17.30 -9.10
CA CYS A 220 9.59 -16.11 -9.16
C CYS A 220 9.96 -15.29 -10.41
N ASN A 221 9.07 -15.26 -11.38
CA ASN A 221 9.05 -14.28 -12.45
C ASN A 221 9.33 -12.87 -11.85
N PRO A 222 10.13 -12.02 -12.50
CA PRO A 222 10.45 -10.71 -11.95
C PRO A 222 9.18 -9.87 -11.83
N HIS A 223 8.66 -9.76 -10.61
CA HIS A 223 7.46 -8.99 -10.32
C HIS A 223 7.79 -7.50 -10.29
N LEU A 224 6.91 -6.71 -10.86
CA LEU A 224 7.06 -5.26 -10.98
C LEU A 224 6.61 -4.59 -9.68
N PHE A 225 7.52 -3.93 -8.98
CA PHE A 225 7.18 -3.02 -7.88
C PHE A 225 6.99 -1.60 -8.41
N ARG A 226 5.91 -0.94 -8.01
CA ARG A 226 5.61 0.43 -8.42
C ARG A 226 5.50 1.35 -7.21
N LEU A 227 6.28 2.44 -7.21
CA LEU A 227 6.10 3.55 -6.27
C LEU A 227 5.05 4.52 -6.82
N ARG A 228 4.02 4.82 -6.02
CA ARG A 228 2.95 5.75 -6.40
C ARG A 228 3.32 7.19 -6.04
N ARG A 229 3.12 8.11 -6.97
CA ARG A 229 3.14 9.56 -6.75
C ARG A 229 1.73 10.13 -6.71
N HIS A 230 1.50 11.07 -5.82
CA HIS A 230 0.34 11.94 -5.81
C HIS A 230 0.81 13.39 -5.92
N HIS A 231 0.96 13.92 -7.14
CA HIS A 231 0.84 15.36 -7.42
C HIS A 231 0.72 15.65 -8.92
N PRO A 232 -0.21 16.55 -9.36
CA PRO A 232 -0.40 16.84 -10.78
C PRO A 232 0.65 17.76 -11.41
N ARG A 233 1.66 18.25 -10.69
CA ARG A 233 2.62 19.25 -11.19
C ARG A 233 4.10 18.86 -11.15
N ALA A 234 4.47 17.64 -10.81
CA ALA A 234 5.88 17.22 -10.79
C ALA A 234 6.17 16.19 -11.86
N ALA A 235 6.87 16.60 -12.90
CA ALA A 235 7.24 15.82 -14.10
C ALA A 235 8.42 14.85 -13.86
N GLU A 236 8.56 14.26 -12.69
CA GLU A 236 9.59 13.26 -12.44
C GLU A 236 8.96 11.96 -11.93
N ARG A 237 9.05 10.91 -12.72
CA ARG A 237 8.56 9.58 -12.39
C ARG A 237 9.70 8.76 -11.81
N LEU A 238 9.65 8.43 -10.53
CA LEU A 238 10.50 7.41 -9.95
C LEU A 238 9.85 6.05 -10.18
N PHE A 239 10.44 5.22 -11.04
CA PHE A 239 10.09 3.82 -11.17
C PHE A 239 11.17 3.00 -10.47
N VAL A 240 10.81 2.20 -9.48
CA VAL A 240 11.69 1.17 -8.95
C VAL A 240 11.23 -0.15 -9.54
N SER A 241 12.00 -0.66 -10.48
CA SER A 241 11.87 -2.03 -10.98
C SER A 241 12.90 -2.86 -10.21
N ALA A 242 12.44 -3.69 -9.29
CA ALA A 242 13.31 -4.68 -8.68
C ALA A 242 13.30 -5.95 -9.54
N ARG A 243 14.35 -6.21 -10.28
CA ARG A 243 14.73 -7.58 -10.62
C ARG A 243 15.39 -8.17 -9.38
N ILE A 244 15.08 -9.41 -9.02
CA ILE A 244 15.84 -10.15 -8.01
C ILE A 244 17.30 -10.12 -8.43
N GLY A 245 18.13 -9.36 -7.68
CA GLY A 245 19.54 -9.15 -7.95
C GLY A 245 20.00 -7.74 -8.35
N ARG A 246 19.10 -6.80 -8.73
CA ARG A 246 19.45 -5.40 -9.01
C ARG A 246 18.27 -4.47 -8.83
N VAL A 247 18.39 -3.48 -7.98
CA VAL A 247 17.47 -2.33 -7.90
C VAL A 247 17.94 -1.29 -8.92
N THR A 248 17.15 -1.02 -9.95
CA THR A 248 17.41 0.08 -10.88
C THR A 248 16.43 1.21 -10.58
N CYS A 249 16.95 2.38 -10.24
CA CYS A 249 16.16 3.60 -10.03
C CYS A 249 16.26 4.45 -11.29
N ALA A 250 15.15 4.68 -11.98
CA ALA A 250 15.09 5.62 -13.09
C ALA A 250 14.39 6.90 -12.63
N THR A 251 15.14 7.99 -12.50
CA THR A 251 14.60 9.35 -12.39
C THR A 251 14.44 9.91 -13.79
N GLY A 252 13.32 10.55 -14.09
CA GLY A 252 13.03 11.13 -15.42
C GLY A 252 13.85 12.37 -15.77
N ILE A 253 15.12 12.41 -15.40
CA ILE A 253 16.16 13.27 -15.91
C ILE A 253 17.31 12.35 -16.31
N ASN A 254 17.68 12.43 -17.56
CA ASN A 254 18.69 11.64 -18.27
C ASN A 254 20.01 11.46 -17.48
N ARG A 255 20.04 10.57 -16.51
CA ARG A 255 21.27 9.99 -15.93
C ARG A 255 20.93 8.64 -15.29
N ASP A 256 21.47 7.60 -15.85
CA ASP A 256 21.50 6.26 -15.28
C ASP A 256 22.24 6.29 -13.95
N CYS A 257 21.54 6.10 -12.84
CA CYS A 257 22.16 5.82 -11.55
C CYS A 257 22.19 4.31 -11.35
N THR A 258 23.28 3.68 -11.73
CA THR A 258 23.62 2.32 -11.30
C THR A 258 24.25 2.42 -9.91
N VAL A 259 23.60 1.88 -8.90
CA VAL A 259 24.24 1.59 -7.60
C VAL A 259 24.96 0.26 -7.78
N GLN A 260 26.27 0.29 -7.86
CA GLN A 260 27.10 -0.91 -7.74
C GLN A 260 27.25 -1.22 -6.24
N SER A 261 27.10 -2.48 -5.93
CA SER A 261 27.31 -3.10 -4.61
C SER A 261 28.68 -2.84 -4.02
#